data_bcf23a6837589b428020f622a4e61f55
#
_entry.id   bcf23a6837589b428020f622a4e61f55
#
_cell.length_a   1.000
_cell.length_b   1.000
_cell.length_c   1.000
_cell.angle_alpha   90.00
_cell.angle_beta   90.00
_cell.angle_gamma   90.00
#
_symmetry.space_group_name_H-M   'P 1'
#
loop_
_entity.id
_entity.type
_entity.pdbx_description
1 polymer ?
#
loop_
_entity_poly.entity_id
_entity_poly.type
_entity_poly.pdbx_seq_one_letter_code
_entity_poly.pdbx_strand_id
1 'polypeptide(L)'
;MLNKSEVLMLIKEAGLDAQFRENSKNHWSEGVKKISEVPTYYQEHLVDYQLTVFKYVSENLIDISLVLYNDNKTCGVWPLYLDFGKKDPIKSINDNYGGVVVPPLFIENFPKKSQRKIIKACIRFLNSVVTKSKGQVWRSSELSAKVNVSQWHQLCLENGAVLDKVNYELYVDLSLSINQIRSFIRKSYRPLVSSGLKKWTVSVMDEYCENTWSDFRTLHKRVAGRVTRPIESWDIQKDAIKAGDAFLVYVSSSEGKMVGGGYFDMSINEGNYSVATYDKSLMDEPLGHMVQYQAILTLKEKGRSLYYIGSRFYSENLPSISKKLVDITSFKAGFSSFMVPNVVLLFSSKDQNN
;
A
#
# COMPACT_ATOMS: atom_id res chain seq x y z
N MET A 1 -27.53 4.60 -7.46
CA MET A 1 -26.20 4.34 -6.83
C MET A 1 -26.44 3.39 -5.68
N LEU A 2 -25.62 2.36 -5.53
CA LEU A 2 -25.69 1.46 -4.36
C LEU A 2 -25.43 2.26 -3.09
N ASN A 3 -26.32 2.14 -2.11
CA ASN A 3 -26.09 2.65 -0.76
C ASN A 3 -25.59 1.54 0.18
N LYS A 4 -25.17 1.92 1.40
CA LYS A 4 -24.61 0.95 2.36
C LYS A 4 -25.63 -0.15 2.76
N SER A 5 -26.92 0.14 2.80
CA SER A 5 -27.94 -0.85 3.11
C SER A 5 -28.06 -1.90 2.01
N GLU A 6 -27.98 -1.48 0.74
CA GLU A 6 -27.96 -2.41 -0.40
C GLU A 6 -26.68 -3.25 -0.43
N VAL A 7 -25.52 -2.65 -0.08
CA VAL A 7 -24.27 -3.42 0.07
C VAL A 7 -24.38 -4.47 1.18
N LEU A 8 -25.02 -4.13 2.31
CA LEU A 8 -25.27 -5.13 3.39
C LEU A 8 -26.16 -6.28 2.92
N MET A 9 -27.17 -6.03 2.07
CA MET A 9 -27.96 -7.11 1.47
C MET A 9 -27.08 -8.02 0.61
N LEU A 10 -26.22 -7.45 -0.24
CA LEU A 10 -25.30 -8.23 -1.08
C LEU A 10 -24.31 -9.06 -0.26
N ILE A 11 -23.82 -8.53 0.88
CA ILE A 11 -22.97 -9.28 1.82
C ILE A 11 -23.70 -10.53 2.32
N LYS A 12 -24.97 -10.38 2.76
CA LYS A 12 -25.80 -11.50 3.25
C LYS A 12 -26.13 -12.49 2.14
N GLU A 13 -26.53 -12.01 0.96
CA GLU A 13 -26.82 -12.85 -0.22
C GLU A 13 -25.61 -13.67 -0.65
N ALA A 14 -24.40 -13.10 -0.54
CA ALA A 14 -23.16 -13.81 -0.80
C ALA A 14 -22.80 -14.86 0.27
N GLY A 15 -23.50 -14.88 1.41
CA GLY A 15 -23.23 -15.75 2.54
C GLY A 15 -22.00 -15.36 3.35
N LEU A 16 -21.70 -14.05 3.40
CA LEU A 16 -20.67 -13.49 4.26
C LEU A 16 -21.27 -13.07 5.60
N ASP A 17 -20.59 -13.46 6.69
CA ASP A 17 -20.79 -12.89 8.00
C ASP A 17 -19.74 -11.76 8.17
N ALA A 18 -20.19 -10.52 7.98
CA ALA A 18 -19.31 -9.38 7.98
C ALA A 18 -20.02 -8.09 8.42
N GLN A 19 -19.23 -7.16 8.96
CA GLN A 19 -19.67 -5.81 9.33
C GLN A 19 -18.75 -4.77 8.69
N PHE A 20 -19.28 -3.59 8.41
CA PHE A 20 -18.44 -2.48 7.97
C PHE A 20 -17.41 -2.09 9.04
N ARG A 21 -16.19 -1.85 8.61
CA ARG A 21 -15.09 -1.38 9.45
C ARG A 21 -15.47 -0.17 10.30
N GLU A 22 -16.18 0.80 9.73
CA GLU A 22 -16.60 2.02 10.44
C GLU A 22 -17.44 1.75 11.71
N ASN A 23 -18.19 0.65 11.73
CA ASN A 23 -19.01 0.23 12.87
C ASN A 23 -18.27 -0.73 13.82
N SER A 24 -17.04 -1.15 13.44
CA SER A 24 -16.29 -2.22 14.10
C SER A 24 -14.79 -1.94 14.12
N LYS A 25 -14.38 -0.68 14.31
CA LYS A 25 -12.96 -0.26 14.29
C LYS A 25 -12.10 -1.05 15.28
N ASN A 26 -12.58 -1.25 16.51
CA ASN A 26 -11.85 -2.05 17.49
C ASN A 26 -11.62 -3.49 17.02
N HIS A 27 -12.61 -4.12 16.37
CA HIS A 27 -12.47 -5.47 15.84
C HIS A 27 -11.53 -5.53 14.64
N TRP A 28 -11.45 -4.43 13.83
CA TRP A 28 -10.45 -4.32 12.77
C TRP A 28 -9.04 -4.33 13.35
N SER A 29 -8.76 -3.41 14.27
CA SER A 29 -7.43 -3.28 14.91
C SER A 29 -7.03 -4.55 15.66
N GLU A 30 -7.96 -5.18 16.40
CA GLU A 30 -7.73 -6.46 17.08
C GLU A 30 -7.50 -7.61 16.09
N GLY A 31 -8.23 -7.63 14.96
CA GLY A 31 -8.06 -8.61 13.90
C GLY A 31 -6.66 -8.51 13.29
N VAL A 32 -6.23 -7.31 12.93
CA VAL A 32 -4.89 -7.05 12.36
C VAL A 32 -3.78 -7.48 13.33
N LYS A 33 -3.91 -7.21 14.63
CA LYS A 33 -2.94 -7.63 15.65
C LYS A 33 -2.77 -9.14 15.79
N LYS A 34 -3.75 -9.94 15.37
CA LYS A 34 -3.72 -11.42 15.40
C LYS A 34 -3.13 -12.04 14.12
N ILE A 35 -2.53 -11.24 13.26
CA ILE A 35 -1.95 -11.66 11.99
C ILE A 35 -0.45 -11.42 12.06
N SER A 36 0.34 -12.45 11.79
CA SER A 36 1.81 -12.40 11.88
C SER A 36 2.49 -11.65 10.73
N GLU A 37 1.87 -11.65 9.56
CA GLU A 37 2.37 -10.98 8.36
C GLU A 37 1.27 -10.09 7.78
N VAL A 38 1.41 -8.79 7.96
CA VAL A 38 0.42 -7.78 7.58
C VAL A 38 1.05 -6.83 6.56
N PRO A 39 0.68 -6.90 5.27
CA PRO A 39 1.04 -5.85 4.34
C PRO A 39 0.52 -4.50 4.83
N THR A 40 1.33 -3.45 4.69
CA THR A 40 1.04 -2.15 5.29
C THR A 40 -0.32 -1.57 4.91
N TYR A 41 -0.82 -1.86 3.71
CA TYR A 41 -2.12 -1.36 3.24
C TYR A 41 -3.36 -1.94 3.94
N TYR A 42 -3.21 -2.91 4.87
CA TYR A 42 -4.27 -3.34 5.81
C TYR A 42 -4.27 -2.55 7.11
N GLN A 43 -3.24 -1.74 7.37
CA GLN A 43 -3.20 -0.88 8.55
C GLN A 43 -4.32 0.16 8.49
N GLU A 44 -5.01 0.37 9.63
CA GLU A 44 -6.19 1.24 9.68
C GLU A 44 -5.88 2.67 9.21
N HIS A 45 -4.76 3.24 9.64
CA HIS A 45 -4.34 4.57 9.23
C HIS A 45 -4.09 4.68 7.72
N LEU A 46 -3.57 3.62 7.06
CA LEU A 46 -3.36 3.62 5.62
C LEU A 46 -4.68 3.48 4.84
N VAL A 47 -5.62 2.67 5.34
CA VAL A 47 -6.98 2.62 4.77
C VAL A 47 -7.64 4.00 4.86
N ASP A 48 -7.58 4.66 6.03
CA ASP A 48 -8.15 6.00 6.23
C ASP A 48 -7.44 7.06 5.35
N TYR A 49 -6.10 6.99 5.25
CA TYR A 49 -5.32 7.87 4.38
C TYR A 49 -5.75 7.73 2.91
N GLN A 50 -5.82 6.52 2.38
CA GLN A 50 -6.21 6.27 1.00
C GLN A 50 -7.63 6.75 0.72
N LEU A 51 -8.58 6.43 1.59
CA LEU A 51 -9.96 6.88 1.45
C LEU A 51 -10.07 8.40 1.47
N THR A 52 -9.31 9.08 2.32
CA THR A 52 -9.27 10.53 2.40
C THR A 52 -8.74 11.17 1.11
N VAL A 53 -7.64 10.62 0.57
CA VAL A 53 -7.06 11.09 -0.69
C VAL A 53 -7.98 10.80 -1.88
N PHE A 54 -8.63 9.62 -1.91
CA PHE A 54 -9.51 9.26 -3.02
C PHE A 54 -10.82 10.05 -3.01
N LYS A 55 -11.40 10.33 -1.85
CA LYS A 55 -12.55 11.22 -1.72
C LYS A 55 -12.26 12.64 -2.22
N TYR A 56 -11.03 13.10 -2.09
CA TYR A 56 -10.62 14.41 -2.63
C TYR A 56 -10.65 14.47 -4.16
N VAL A 57 -10.52 13.33 -4.84
CA VAL A 57 -10.53 13.23 -6.31
C VAL A 57 -11.80 12.58 -6.88
N SER A 58 -12.65 11.98 -6.04
CA SER A 58 -13.92 11.35 -6.43
C SER A 58 -14.97 11.54 -5.35
N GLU A 59 -16.01 12.33 -5.67
CA GLU A 59 -17.13 12.60 -4.76
C GLU A 59 -18.04 11.39 -4.54
N ASN A 60 -17.95 10.38 -5.40
CA ASN A 60 -18.83 9.20 -5.41
C ASN A 60 -18.23 7.98 -4.69
N LEU A 61 -17.25 8.19 -3.82
CA LEU A 61 -16.52 7.12 -3.15
C LEU A 61 -17.08 6.85 -1.76
N ILE A 62 -17.37 5.57 -1.47
CA ILE A 62 -17.74 5.10 -0.14
C ILE A 62 -16.81 4.01 0.37
N ASP A 63 -16.52 4.06 1.67
CA ASP A 63 -15.85 2.98 2.39
C ASP A 63 -16.85 1.83 2.62
N ILE A 64 -16.48 0.66 2.12
CA ILE A 64 -17.20 -0.61 2.35
C ILE A 64 -16.25 -1.69 2.90
N SER A 65 -15.15 -1.28 3.54
CA SER A 65 -14.20 -2.17 4.19
C SER A 65 -14.89 -3.03 5.24
N LEU A 66 -14.52 -4.31 5.32
CA LEU A 66 -15.23 -5.32 6.11
C LEU A 66 -14.34 -5.93 7.20
N VAL A 67 -14.92 -6.09 8.38
CA VAL A 67 -14.48 -7.06 9.38
C VAL A 67 -15.25 -8.34 9.13
N LEU A 68 -14.52 -9.45 8.97
CA LEU A 68 -15.09 -10.77 8.67
C LEU A 68 -15.23 -11.58 9.96
N TYR A 69 -16.33 -12.32 10.07
CA TYR A 69 -16.64 -13.15 11.23
C TYR A 69 -16.81 -14.62 10.82
N ASN A 70 -16.56 -15.50 11.78
CA ASN A 70 -16.94 -16.90 11.74
C ASN A 70 -17.39 -17.32 13.15
N ASP A 71 -18.60 -17.83 13.28
CA ASP A 71 -19.21 -18.18 14.57
C ASP A 71 -19.13 -17.01 15.58
N ASN A 72 -19.50 -15.81 15.15
CA ASN A 72 -19.49 -14.54 15.89
C ASN A 72 -18.09 -14.09 16.39
N LYS A 73 -17.01 -14.68 15.90
CA LYS A 73 -15.63 -14.28 16.21
C LYS A 73 -14.97 -13.64 15.01
N THR A 74 -14.24 -12.54 15.24
CA THR A 74 -13.43 -11.93 14.18
C THR A 74 -12.44 -12.94 13.62
N CYS A 75 -12.51 -13.19 12.31
CA CYS A 75 -11.63 -14.11 11.60
C CYS A 75 -10.77 -13.47 10.53
N GLY A 76 -11.05 -12.21 10.17
CA GLY A 76 -10.24 -11.50 9.18
C GLY A 76 -10.71 -10.07 8.94
N VAL A 77 -9.96 -9.36 8.11
CA VAL A 77 -10.23 -7.98 7.68
C VAL A 77 -10.08 -7.85 6.17
N TRP A 78 -10.81 -6.93 5.56
CA TRP A 78 -10.80 -6.75 4.12
C TRP A 78 -11.02 -5.29 3.73
N PRO A 79 -9.98 -4.54 3.31
CA PRO A 79 -10.13 -3.16 2.87
C PRO A 79 -10.81 -3.10 1.51
N LEU A 80 -11.89 -2.34 1.41
CA LEU A 80 -12.68 -2.17 0.18
C LEU A 80 -13.28 -0.78 0.12
N TYR A 81 -13.31 -0.20 -1.06
CA TYR A 81 -14.11 0.98 -1.35
C TYR A 81 -14.83 0.85 -2.69
N LEU A 82 -15.92 1.57 -2.82
CA LEU A 82 -16.75 1.60 -4.02
C LEU A 82 -16.73 3.03 -4.60
N ASP A 83 -16.32 3.16 -5.86
CA ASP A 83 -16.27 4.41 -6.63
C ASP A 83 -17.30 4.32 -7.76
N PHE A 84 -18.43 4.96 -7.56
CA PHE A 84 -19.56 4.86 -8.49
C PHE A 84 -19.28 5.52 -9.85
N GLY A 85 -19.93 4.98 -10.90
CA GLY A 85 -19.82 5.51 -12.25
C GLY A 85 -18.54 5.08 -13.00
N LYS A 86 -17.75 4.19 -12.41
CA LYS A 86 -16.55 3.62 -13.05
C LYS A 86 -16.87 2.25 -13.66
N LYS A 87 -16.12 1.87 -14.71
CA LYS A 87 -16.16 0.51 -15.29
C LYS A 87 -15.70 -0.53 -14.29
N ASP A 88 -14.79 -0.14 -13.42
CA ASP A 88 -14.17 -0.89 -12.34
C ASP A 88 -14.51 -0.19 -11.01
N PRO A 89 -15.70 -0.45 -10.43
CA PRO A 89 -16.21 0.36 -9.35
C PRO A 89 -15.68 -0.05 -7.97
N ILE A 90 -15.17 -1.28 -7.81
CA ILE A 90 -14.75 -1.81 -6.50
C ILE A 90 -13.25 -2.03 -6.44
N LYS A 91 -12.63 -1.56 -5.36
CA LYS A 91 -11.17 -1.58 -5.18
C LYS A 91 -10.82 -1.68 -3.70
N SER A 92 -9.60 -2.11 -3.40
CA SER A 92 -8.97 -2.00 -2.08
C SER A 92 -7.91 -0.91 -2.05
N ILE A 93 -7.12 -0.85 -3.10
CA ILE A 93 -6.06 0.13 -3.29
C ILE A 93 -6.09 0.64 -4.73
N ASN A 94 -5.60 1.85 -4.92
CA ASN A 94 -5.40 2.43 -6.23
C ASN A 94 -3.89 2.59 -6.47
N ASP A 95 -3.42 2.01 -7.54
CA ASP A 95 -2.05 2.17 -8.01
C ASP A 95 -2.01 3.05 -9.27
N ASN A 96 -0.81 3.28 -9.80
CA ASN A 96 -0.63 4.09 -11.00
C ASN A 96 -1.29 3.48 -12.27
N TYR A 97 -1.83 2.27 -12.19
CA TYR A 97 -2.41 1.50 -13.30
C TYR A 97 -3.91 1.22 -13.14
N GLY A 98 -4.52 1.74 -12.12
CA GLY A 98 -5.90 1.49 -11.75
C GLY A 98 -6.02 0.70 -10.45
N GLY A 99 -7.23 0.69 -9.88
CA GLY A 99 -7.46 0.05 -8.61
C GLY A 99 -7.53 -1.46 -8.71
N VAL A 100 -7.10 -2.13 -7.66
CA VAL A 100 -7.22 -3.57 -7.49
C VAL A 100 -7.87 -3.91 -6.15
N VAL A 101 -8.57 -5.02 -6.11
CA VAL A 101 -9.05 -5.66 -4.89
C VAL A 101 -7.94 -6.58 -4.38
N VAL A 102 -7.54 -6.39 -3.13
CA VAL A 102 -6.63 -7.31 -2.45
C VAL A 102 -7.42 -8.43 -1.76
N PRO A 103 -6.83 -9.60 -1.46
CA PRO A 103 -7.51 -10.68 -0.75
C PRO A 103 -7.98 -10.25 0.65
N PRO A 104 -8.99 -10.90 1.23
CA PRO A 104 -9.22 -10.79 2.67
C PRO A 104 -8.02 -11.36 3.44
N LEU A 105 -7.61 -10.68 4.51
CA LEU A 105 -6.53 -11.12 5.37
C LEU A 105 -7.12 -11.82 6.60
N PHE A 106 -6.71 -13.06 6.86
CA PHE A 106 -7.23 -13.87 7.95
C PHE A 106 -6.29 -13.90 9.14
N ILE A 107 -6.86 -13.99 10.34
CA ILE A 107 -6.09 -14.17 11.58
C ILE A 107 -5.26 -15.47 11.52
N GLU A 108 -4.18 -15.49 12.29
CA GLU A 108 -3.28 -16.63 12.35
C GLU A 108 -4.03 -17.91 12.78
N ASN A 109 -3.62 -19.04 12.22
CA ASN A 109 -4.23 -20.38 12.50
C ASN A 109 -5.72 -20.51 12.16
N PHE A 110 -6.33 -19.55 11.44
CA PHE A 110 -7.70 -19.73 10.98
C PHE A 110 -7.78 -20.89 9.97
N PRO A 111 -8.76 -21.83 10.14
CA PRO A 111 -8.78 -23.08 9.37
C PRO A 111 -8.87 -22.84 7.85
N LYS A 112 -7.98 -23.44 7.07
CA LYS A 112 -7.92 -23.27 5.59
C LYS A 112 -9.25 -23.63 4.89
N LYS A 113 -10.01 -24.63 5.40
CA LYS A 113 -11.33 -24.98 4.88
C LYS A 113 -12.34 -23.84 5.05
N SER A 114 -12.31 -23.18 6.20
CA SER A 114 -13.15 -22.00 6.48
C SER A 114 -12.71 -20.80 5.65
N GLN A 115 -11.40 -20.56 5.52
CA GLN A 115 -10.87 -19.52 4.61
C GLN A 115 -11.41 -19.72 3.19
N ARG A 116 -11.33 -20.95 2.64
CA ARG A 116 -11.83 -21.28 1.29
C ARG A 116 -13.32 -20.94 1.13
N LYS A 117 -14.14 -21.26 2.14
CA LYS A 117 -15.59 -20.95 2.13
C LYS A 117 -15.83 -19.44 2.08
N ILE A 118 -15.12 -18.67 2.93
CA ILE A 118 -15.25 -17.22 3.00
C ILE A 118 -14.74 -16.57 1.72
N ILE A 119 -13.60 -16.99 1.17
CA ILE A 119 -13.06 -16.47 -0.09
C ILE A 119 -14.06 -16.63 -1.24
N LYS A 120 -14.70 -17.80 -1.36
CA LYS A 120 -15.75 -18.02 -2.38
C LYS A 120 -16.94 -17.06 -2.18
N ALA A 121 -17.31 -16.78 -0.94
CA ALA A 121 -18.36 -15.80 -0.64
C ALA A 121 -17.89 -14.36 -0.98
N CYS A 122 -16.64 -14.02 -0.72
CA CYS A 122 -16.05 -12.73 -1.13
C CYS A 122 -16.10 -12.53 -2.65
N ILE A 123 -15.74 -13.56 -3.44
CA ILE A 123 -15.79 -13.48 -4.91
C ILE A 123 -17.24 -13.29 -5.39
N ARG A 124 -18.22 -14.03 -4.83
CA ARG A 124 -19.63 -13.81 -5.16
C ARG A 124 -20.11 -12.42 -4.84
N PHE A 125 -19.72 -11.89 -3.66
CA PHE A 125 -20.03 -10.52 -3.24
C PHE A 125 -19.48 -9.50 -4.24
N LEU A 126 -18.20 -9.60 -4.64
CA LEU A 126 -17.59 -8.68 -5.61
C LEU A 126 -18.35 -8.69 -6.94
N ASN A 127 -18.66 -9.88 -7.47
CA ASN A 127 -19.43 -10.03 -8.71
C ASN A 127 -20.82 -9.37 -8.60
N SER A 128 -21.52 -9.58 -7.48
CA SER A 128 -22.83 -8.97 -7.23
C SER A 128 -22.74 -7.44 -7.14
N VAL A 129 -21.72 -6.90 -6.46
CA VAL A 129 -21.51 -5.44 -6.36
C VAL A 129 -21.24 -4.85 -7.76
N VAL A 130 -20.38 -5.46 -8.57
CA VAL A 130 -20.08 -4.98 -9.92
C VAL A 130 -21.33 -4.96 -10.78
N THR A 131 -22.11 -6.05 -10.77
CA THR A 131 -23.36 -6.15 -11.53
C THR A 131 -24.36 -5.10 -11.10
N LYS A 132 -24.63 -4.96 -9.80
CA LYS A 132 -25.59 -4.00 -9.25
C LYS A 132 -25.16 -2.52 -9.44
N SER A 133 -23.87 -2.24 -9.42
CA SER A 133 -23.33 -0.90 -9.68
C SER A 133 -23.23 -0.56 -11.17
N LYS A 134 -23.67 -1.45 -12.07
CA LYS A 134 -23.50 -1.34 -13.52
C LYS A 134 -22.03 -1.23 -13.94
N GLY A 135 -21.12 -1.79 -13.13
CA GLY A 135 -19.73 -1.98 -13.46
C GLY A 135 -19.55 -3.07 -14.53
N GLN A 136 -18.38 -3.13 -15.12
CA GLN A 136 -18.06 -4.13 -16.15
C GLN A 136 -17.04 -5.14 -15.68
N VAL A 137 -16.12 -4.71 -14.83
CA VAL A 137 -14.97 -5.52 -14.39
C VAL A 137 -14.59 -5.21 -12.95
N TRP A 138 -13.87 -6.11 -12.34
CA TRP A 138 -13.01 -5.84 -11.20
C TRP A 138 -11.68 -6.58 -11.36
N ARG A 139 -10.64 -6.04 -10.75
CA ARG A 139 -9.29 -6.60 -10.80
C ARG A 139 -8.87 -7.05 -9.43
N SER A 140 -8.08 -8.11 -9.39
CA SER A 140 -7.51 -8.62 -8.15
C SER A 140 -5.99 -8.70 -8.22
N SER A 141 -5.33 -8.36 -7.12
CA SER A 141 -3.90 -8.52 -6.97
C SER A 141 -3.54 -8.74 -5.49
N GLU A 142 -2.53 -9.55 -5.22
CA GLU A 142 -2.17 -9.89 -3.84
C GLU A 142 -1.20 -8.89 -3.20
N LEU A 143 -0.40 -8.21 -4.01
CA LEU A 143 0.65 -7.27 -3.56
C LEU A 143 1.48 -7.85 -2.40
N SER A 144 1.96 -9.06 -2.56
CA SER A 144 2.67 -9.82 -1.54
C SER A 144 4.10 -10.10 -1.98
N ALA A 145 5.03 -10.10 -1.02
CA ALA A 145 6.40 -10.57 -1.24
C ALA A 145 6.49 -12.11 -1.45
N LYS A 146 5.39 -12.83 -1.27
CA LYS A 146 5.34 -14.28 -1.45
C LYS A 146 5.21 -14.62 -2.94
N VAL A 147 6.03 -15.56 -3.40
CA VAL A 147 5.99 -16.07 -4.79
C VAL A 147 5.03 -17.24 -4.98
N ASN A 148 4.46 -17.78 -3.92
CA ASN A 148 3.54 -18.91 -3.99
C ASN A 148 2.13 -18.42 -4.34
N VAL A 149 1.47 -19.15 -5.25
CA VAL A 149 0.07 -18.91 -5.60
C VAL A 149 -0.82 -19.20 -4.39
N SER A 150 -1.53 -18.18 -3.91
CA SER A 150 -2.38 -18.26 -2.74
C SER A 150 -3.70 -18.99 -3.04
N GLN A 151 -4.43 -19.33 -1.97
CA GLN A 151 -5.77 -19.87 -2.10
C GLN A 151 -6.76 -18.86 -2.73
N TRP A 152 -6.56 -17.55 -2.49
CA TRP A 152 -7.35 -16.50 -3.11
C TRP A 152 -7.16 -16.51 -4.63
N HIS A 153 -5.91 -16.49 -5.08
CA HIS A 153 -5.57 -16.48 -6.51
C HIS A 153 -6.12 -17.72 -7.24
N GLN A 154 -5.94 -18.92 -6.65
CA GLN A 154 -6.48 -20.15 -7.20
C GLN A 154 -8.00 -20.10 -7.33
N LEU A 155 -8.71 -19.64 -6.27
CA LEU A 155 -10.15 -19.52 -6.30
C LEU A 155 -10.64 -18.44 -7.27
N CYS A 156 -9.91 -17.37 -7.48
CA CYS A 156 -10.21 -16.40 -8.52
C CYS A 156 -10.20 -17.07 -9.90
N LEU A 157 -9.15 -17.82 -10.23
CA LEU A 157 -9.06 -18.55 -11.50
C LEU A 157 -10.16 -19.61 -11.64
N GLU A 158 -10.42 -20.40 -10.58
CA GLU A 158 -11.51 -21.39 -10.56
C GLU A 158 -12.92 -20.77 -10.78
N ASN A 159 -13.07 -19.46 -10.51
CA ASN A 159 -14.34 -18.73 -10.67
C ASN A 159 -14.34 -17.78 -11.89
N GLY A 160 -13.52 -18.04 -12.89
CA GLY A 160 -13.56 -17.36 -14.18
C GLY A 160 -12.70 -16.11 -14.31
N ALA A 161 -11.80 -15.84 -13.37
CA ALA A 161 -10.79 -14.79 -13.57
C ALA A 161 -9.80 -15.18 -14.66
N VAL A 162 -9.36 -14.18 -15.42
CA VAL A 162 -8.31 -14.33 -16.43
C VAL A 162 -7.10 -13.45 -16.08
N LEU A 163 -5.93 -13.78 -16.63
CA LEU A 163 -4.75 -12.92 -16.48
C LEU A 163 -4.97 -11.59 -17.21
N ASP A 164 -4.84 -10.48 -16.48
CA ASP A 164 -4.88 -9.13 -17.05
C ASP A 164 -3.45 -8.64 -17.38
N LYS A 165 -2.59 -8.62 -16.38
CA LYS A 165 -1.19 -8.17 -16.50
C LYS A 165 -0.32 -8.70 -15.36
N VAL A 166 0.99 -8.49 -15.49
CA VAL A 166 1.96 -8.72 -14.41
C VAL A 166 2.65 -7.41 -14.09
N ASN A 167 2.59 -7.00 -12.83
CA ASN A 167 3.38 -5.92 -12.27
C ASN A 167 4.63 -6.49 -11.58
N TYR A 168 5.60 -5.64 -11.28
CA TYR A 168 6.82 -6.06 -10.58
C TYR A 168 7.00 -5.21 -9.33
N GLU A 169 7.05 -5.87 -8.17
CA GLU A 169 7.13 -5.20 -6.88
C GLU A 169 8.53 -5.34 -6.27
N LEU A 170 9.07 -4.26 -5.73
CA LEU A 170 10.43 -4.17 -5.23
C LEU A 170 10.46 -4.25 -3.72
N TYR A 171 11.25 -5.17 -3.19
CA TYR A 171 11.41 -5.38 -1.75
C TYR A 171 12.88 -5.37 -1.32
N VAL A 172 13.11 -4.96 -0.08
CA VAL A 172 14.34 -5.25 0.66
C VAL A 172 14.03 -6.32 1.70
N ASP A 173 14.81 -7.39 1.70
CA ASP A 173 14.79 -8.40 2.75
C ASP A 173 15.58 -7.87 3.96
N LEU A 174 14.86 -7.44 4.98
CA LEU A 174 15.43 -6.90 6.21
C LEU A 174 15.87 -8.00 7.20
N SER A 175 15.58 -9.27 6.93
CA SER A 175 16.11 -10.38 7.73
C SER A 175 17.62 -10.58 7.51
N LEU A 176 18.13 -10.17 6.35
CA LEU A 176 19.54 -10.22 6.00
C LEU A 176 20.39 -9.28 6.87
N SER A 177 21.66 -9.58 7.05
CA SER A 177 22.60 -8.65 7.70
C SER A 177 22.77 -7.36 6.88
N ILE A 178 23.13 -6.26 7.54
CA ILE A 178 23.36 -4.97 6.85
C ILE A 178 24.40 -5.08 5.72
N ASN A 179 25.45 -5.89 5.90
CA ASN A 179 26.45 -6.12 4.86
C ASN A 179 25.87 -6.84 3.64
N GLN A 180 24.99 -7.81 3.86
CA GLN A 180 24.28 -8.51 2.79
C GLN A 180 23.32 -7.55 2.07
N ILE A 181 22.49 -6.79 2.81
CA ILE A 181 21.60 -5.78 2.22
C ILE A 181 22.42 -4.78 1.38
N ARG A 182 23.55 -4.29 1.92
CA ARG A 182 24.42 -3.37 1.21
C ARG A 182 25.00 -4.00 -0.06
N SER A 183 25.23 -5.31 -0.11
CA SER A 183 25.70 -5.99 -1.32
C SER A 183 24.68 -6.00 -2.45
N PHE A 184 23.37 -5.94 -2.16
CA PHE A 184 22.29 -5.80 -3.15
C PHE A 184 22.12 -4.37 -3.66
N ILE A 185 22.45 -3.36 -2.84
CA ILE A 185 22.37 -1.97 -3.28
C ILE A 185 23.27 -1.77 -4.51
N ARG A 186 22.72 -1.15 -5.55
CA ARG A 186 23.42 -0.87 -6.82
C ARG A 186 24.81 -0.32 -6.55
N LYS A 187 25.84 -0.90 -7.20
CA LYS A 187 27.26 -0.59 -6.96
C LYS A 187 27.56 0.92 -7.02
N SER A 188 26.94 1.64 -7.97
CA SER A 188 27.10 3.10 -8.11
C SER A 188 26.45 3.92 -6.98
N TYR A 189 25.50 3.36 -6.22
CA TYR A 189 24.79 4.08 -5.14
C TYR A 189 25.57 4.06 -3.81
N ARG A 190 26.38 3.02 -3.59
CA ARG A 190 27.13 2.86 -2.32
C ARG A 190 28.05 4.04 -2.02
N PRO A 191 28.90 4.54 -2.98
CA PRO A 191 29.70 5.73 -2.74
C PRO A 191 28.85 6.99 -2.57
N LEU A 192 27.69 7.10 -3.25
CA LEU A 192 26.78 8.25 -3.10
C LEU A 192 26.20 8.33 -1.69
N VAL A 193 25.80 7.21 -1.10
CA VAL A 193 25.38 7.16 0.30
C VAL A 193 26.50 7.60 1.22
N SER A 194 27.72 7.06 1.04
CA SER A 194 28.86 7.36 1.91
C SER A 194 29.34 8.81 1.79
N SER A 195 29.33 9.40 0.60
CA SER A 195 29.72 10.80 0.38
C SER A 195 28.63 11.76 0.87
N GLY A 196 27.36 11.40 0.66
CA GLY A 196 26.22 12.18 1.14
C GLY A 196 26.19 12.31 2.66
N LEU A 197 26.41 11.23 3.38
CA LEU A 197 26.47 11.21 4.86
C LEU A 197 27.62 12.04 5.44
N LYS A 198 28.65 12.39 4.65
CA LYS A 198 29.71 13.32 5.07
C LYS A 198 29.34 14.79 4.87
N LYS A 199 28.45 15.08 3.93
CA LYS A 199 28.07 16.44 3.53
C LYS A 199 26.78 16.92 4.19
N TRP A 200 25.84 16.01 4.45
CA TRP A 200 24.49 16.29 4.87
C TRP A 200 24.16 15.60 6.20
N THR A 201 23.33 16.24 7.01
CA THR A 201 22.81 15.61 8.24
C THR A 201 21.55 14.81 7.91
N VAL A 202 21.54 13.53 8.21
CA VAL A 202 20.37 12.65 8.08
C VAL A 202 19.80 12.36 9.46
N SER A 203 18.52 12.60 9.63
CA SER A 203 17.81 12.41 10.91
C SER A 203 16.55 11.59 10.71
N VAL A 204 16.11 10.94 11.80
CA VAL A 204 14.84 10.19 11.86
C VAL A 204 13.93 10.89 12.87
N MET A 205 12.69 11.12 12.47
CA MET A 205 11.61 11.56 13.35
C MET A 205 10.64 10.38 13.52
N ASP A 206 10.80 9.61 14.55
CA ASP A 206 9.93 8.50 14.98
C ASP A 206 9.13 8.85 16.25
N GLU A 207 9.55 9.89 16.95
CA GLU A 207 8.74 10.64 17.90
C GLU A 207 8.30 11.96 17.27
N TYR A 208 7.01 12.25 17.34
CA TYR A 208 6.44 13.39 16.64
C TYR A 208 7.02 14.74 17.10
N CYS A 209 7.48 15.54 16.14
CA CYS A 209 7.93 16.91 16.34
C CYS A 209 7.21 17.85 15.35
N GLU A 210 6.45 18.83 15.89
CA GLU A 210 5.64 19.76 15.07
C GLU A 210 6.48 20.54 14.07
N ASN A 211 7.63 21.08 14.49
CA ASN A 211 8.49 21.89 13.62
C ASN A 211 9.02 21.05 12.45
N THR A 212 9.54 19.85 12.72
CA THR A 212 10.05 18.94 11.68
C THR A 212 8.94 18.52 10.70
N TRP A 213 7.73 18.25 11.22
CA TRP A 213 6.58 17.90 10.39
C TRP A 213 6.12 19.05 9.50
N SER A 214 6.06 20.26 10.06
CA SER A 214 5.73 21.49 9.33
C SER A 214 6.74 21.78 8.22
N ASP A 215 8.04 21.61 8.50
CA ASP A 215 9.12 21.77 7.51
C ASP A 215 8.98 20.78 6.36
N PHE A 216 8.68 19.51 6.65
CA PHE A 216 8.46 18.49 5.62
C PHE A 216 7.26 18.81 4.74
N ARG A 217 6.14 19.23 5.31
CA ARG A 217 4.93 19.64 4.56
C ARG A 217 5.19 20.88 3.70
N THR A 218 5.93 21.86 4.25
CA THR A 218 6.30 23.08 3.53
C THR A 218 7.21 22.77 2.36
N LEU A 219 8.23 21.90 2.57
CA LEU A 219 9.09 21.42 1.49
C LEU A 219 8.29 20.69 0.41
N HIS A 220 7.38 19.80 0.81
CA HIS A 220 6.55 19.05 -0.12
C HIS A 220 5.68 19.98 -0.98
N LYS A 221 4.98 20.95 -0.37
CA LYS A 221 4.17 21.95 -1.09
C LYS A 221 5.01 22.78 -2.08
N ARG A 222 6.20 23.24 -1.65
CA ARG A 222 7.14 24.00 -2.48
C ARG A 222 7.60 23.20 -3.69
N VAL A 223 8.00 21.93 -3.49
CA VAL A 223 8.51 21.05 -4.55
C VAL A 223 7.40 20.68 -5.53
N ALA A 224 6.19 20.41 -5.04
CA ALA A 224 5.03 20.06 -5.87
C ALA A 224 4.48 21.29 -6.63
N GLY A 225 4.69 22.51 -6.13
CA GLY A 225 4.14 23.75 -6.69
C GLY A 225 2.63 23.94 -6.49
N ARG A 226 2.00 23.00 -5.79
CA ARG A 226 0.55 23.00 -5.52
C ARG A 226 0.19 22.16 -4.29
N VAL A 227 -1.05 22.29 -3.80
CA VAL A 227 -1.62 21.33 -2.87
C VAL A 227 -1.92 20.03 -3.65
N THR A 228 -1.39 18.91 -3.19
CA THR A 228 -1.50 17.60 -3.87
C THR A 228 -2.56 16.70 -3.26
N ARG A 229 -2.99 17.00 -2.02
CA ARG A 229 -3.92 16.20 -1.23
C ARG A 229 -4.53 17.02 -0.09
N PRO A 230 -5.66 16.61 0.50
CA PRO A 230 -6.33 17.36 1.56
C PRO A 230 -5.52 17.37 2.85
N ILE A 231 -5.79 18.37 3.70
CA ILE A 231 -5.04 18.53 4.97
C ILE A 231 -5.24 17.35 5.92
N GLU A 232 -6.41 16.75 5.94
CA GLU A 232 -6.78 15.60 6.77
C GLU A 232 -5.87 14.40 6.50
N SER A 233 -5.40 14.24 5.25
CA SER A 233 -4.46 13.17 4.91
C SER A 233 -3.09 13.35 5.58
N TRP A 234 -2.68 14.59 5.85
CA TRP A 234 -1.47 14.91 6.60
C TRP A 234 -1.66 14.69 8.10
N ASP A 235 -2.87 14.94 8.62
CA ASP A 235 -3.20 14.68 10.02
C ASP A 235 -3.20 13.18 10.31
N ILE A 236 -3.74 12.35 9.43
CA ILE A 236 -3.67 10.89 9.53
C ILE A 236 -2.20 10.42 9.60
N GLN A 237 -1.33 10.93 8.74
CA GLN A 237 0.09 10.57 8.75
C GLN A 237 0.82 11.05 10.01
N LYS A 238 0.50 12.25 10.50
CA LYS A 238 0.98 12.77 11.78
C LYS A 238 0.60 11.84 12.94
N ASP A 239 -0.66 11.42 12.99
CA ASP A 239 -1.16 10.58 14.07
C ASP A 239 -0.57 9.15 13.96
N ALA A 240 -0.26 8.65 12.77
CA ALA A 240 0.47 7.41 12.60
C ALA A 240 1.92 7.48 13.16
N ILE A 241 2.62 8.62 13.02
CA ILE A 241 3.93 8.81 13.67
C ILE A 241 3.76 8.79 15.21
N LYS A 242 2.77 9.51 15.76
CA LYS A 242 2.49 9.51 17.19
C LYS A 242 2.15 8.14 17.76
N ALA A 243 1.51 7.28 16.96
CA ALA A 243 1.18 5.92 17.31
C ALA A 243 2.36 4.94 17.19
N GLY A 244 3.48 5.36 16.57
CA GLY A 244 4.62 4.49 16.30
C GLY A 244 4.42 3.59 15.07
N ASP A 245 3.40 3.87 14.25
CA ASP A 245 3.06 3.13 13.01
C ASP A 245 3.73 3.72 11.76
N ALA A 246 4.46 4.83 11.92
CA ALA A 246 5.19 5.49 10.84
C ALA A 246 6.38 6.28 11.38
N PHE A 247 7.27 6.71 10.49
CA PHE A 247 8.38 7.62 10.77
C PHE A 247 8.74 8.45 9.54
N LEU A 248 9.48 9.53 9.76
CA LEU A 248 10.05 10.38 8.73
C LEU A 248 11.57 10.30 8.77
N VAL A 249 12.21 10.04 7.64
CA VAL A 249 13.66 10.28 7.46
C VAL A 249 13.81 11.60 6.71
N TYR A 250 14.65 12.50 7.23
CA TYR A 250 14.88 13.78 6.58
C TYR A 250 16.34 14.16 6.53
N VAL A 251 16.67 15.01 5.57
CA VAL A 251 18.01 15.50 5.31
C VAL A 251 18.03 17.01 5.49
N SER A 252 19.01 17.49 6.27
CA SER A 252 19.22 18.93 6.50
C SER A 252 20.57 19.39 6.01
N SER A 253 20.63 20.65 5.58
CA SER A 253 21.88 21.36 5.30
C SER A 253 22.67 21.66 6.59
N SER A 254 23.89 22.15 6.47
CA SER A 254 24.72 22.63 7.59
C SER A 254 24.07 23.78 8.37
N GLU A 255 23.15 24.51 7.75
CA GLU A 255 22.37 25.59 8.37
C GLU A 255 21.07 25.08 9.04
N GLY A 256 20.87 23.76 9.12
CA GLY A 256 19.68 23.15 9.72
C GLY A 256 18.42 23.16 8.84
N LYS A 257 18.48 23.67 7.60
CA LYS A 257 17.33 23.71 6.71
C LYS A 257 17.04 22.34 6.11
N MET A 258 15.80 21.88 6.20
CA MET A 258 15.35 20.64 5.56
C MET A 258 15.38 20.78 4.03
N VAL A 259 16.09 19.87 3.36
CA VAL A 259 16.29 19.84 1.89
C VAL A 259 15.71 18.58 1.24
N GLY A 260 15.36 17.56 2.02
CA GLY A 260 14.74 16.35 1.51
C GLY A 260 14.19 15.49 2.62
N GLY A 261 13.32 14.56 2.28
CA GLY A 261 12.81 13.58 3.23
C GLY A 261 11.89 12.55 2.60
N GLY A 262 11.67 11.47 3.34
CA GLY A 262 10.76 10.39 3.01
C GLY A 262 9.97 9.96 4.24
N TYR A 263 8.66 9.78 4.07
CA TYR A 263 7.75 9.26 5.06
C TYR A 263 7.49 7.78 4.80
N PHE A 264 7.53 6.99 5.86
CA PHE A 264 7.46 5.54 5.81
C PHE A 264 6.40 5.03 6.78
N ASP A 265 5.43 4.27 6.25
CA ASP A 265 4.47 3.54 7.07
C ASP A 265 5.04 2.19 7.49
N MET A 266 4.53 1.65 8.59
CA MET A 266 4.93 0.34 9.10
C MET A 266 3.72 -0.51 9.46
N SER A 267 3.87 -1.82 9.28
CA SER A 267 3.06 -2.83 9.93
C SER A 267 3.93 -3.62 10.91
N ILE A 268 3.42 -4.73 11.45
CA ILE A 268 4.19 -5.59 12.35
C ILE A 268 5.46 -6.15 11.69
N ASN A 269 5.44 -6.42 10.41
CA ASN A 269 6.51 -7.09 9.66
C ASN A 269 7.03 -6.31 8.45
N GLU A 270 6.32 -5.28 7.98
CA GLU A 270 6.63 -4.59 6.73
C GLU A 270 6.77 -3.08 6.93
N GLY A 271 7.74 -2.46 6.25
CA GLY A 271 7.80 -1.03 6.02
C GLY A 271 7.36 -0.69 4.60
N ASN A 272 6.81 0.50 4.39
CA ASN A 272 6.36 1.00 3.09
C ASN A 272 6.84 2.42 2.82
N TYR A 273 7.40 2.67 1.63
CA TYR A 273 7.81 4.00 1.17
C TYR A 273 6.64 4.77 0.58
N SER A 274 6.01 5.61 1.37
CA SER A 274 4.74 6.23 1.00
C SER A 274 4.87 7.60 0.35
N VAL A 275 5.66 8.51 0.93
CA VAL A 275 5.79 9.89 0.43
C VAL A 275 7.24 10.32 0.48
N ALA A 276 7.69 11.06 -0.55
CA ALA A 276 8.99 11.70 -0.54
C ALA A 276 8.97 13.06 -1.21
N THR A 277 9.89 13.91 -0.78
CA THR A 277 10.13 15.20 -1.39
C THR A 277 11.60 15.57 -1.26
N TYR A 278 12.16 16.15 -2.32
CA TYR A 278 13.56 16.59 -2.37
C TYR A 278 13.63 17.93 -3.08
N ASP A 279 14.45 18.84 -2.58
CA ASP A 279 14.64 20.16 -3.18
C ASP A 279 15.14 20.01 -4.63
N LYS A 280 14.41 20.61 -5.57
CA LYS A 280 14.72 20.49 -7.00
C LYS A 280 16.06 21.14 -7.39
N SER A 281 16.51 22.12 -6.63
CA SER A 281 17.82 22.77 -6.87
C SER A 281 19.00 21.87 -6.49
N LEU A 282 18.73 20.73 -5.78
CA LEU A 282 19.73 19.79 -5.29
C LEU A 282 19.53 18.38 -5.89
N MET A 283 18.98 18.29 -7.10
CA MET A 283 18.71 16.99 -7.75
C MET A 283 19.98 16.19 -8.09
N ASP A 284 21.13 16.87 -8.22
CA ASP A 284 22.43 16.22 -8.42
C ASP A 284 23.05 15.69 -7.11
N GLU A 285 22.48 16.06 -5.96
CA GLU A 285 22.90 15.60 -4.65
C GLU A 285 22.22 14.25 -4.30
N PRO A 286 22.91 13.38 -3.54
CA PRO A 286 22.41 12.03 -3.25
C PRO A 286 21.36 11.98 -2.12
N LEU A 287 20.48 12.99 -2.02
CA LEU A 287 19.51 13.12 -0.92
C LEU A 287 18.62 11.88 -0.79
N GLY A 288 18.04 11.42 -1.91
CA GLY A 288 17.20 10.22 -1.92
C GLY A 288 17.96 8.95 -1.57
N HIS A 289 19.25 8.87 -1.90
CA HIS A 289 20.10 7.71 -1.59
C HIS A 289 20.30 7.57 -0.07
N MET A 290 20.53 8.68 0.62
CA MET A 290 20.68 8.70 2.07
C MET A 290 19.38 8.36 2.78
N VAL A 291 18.26 8.95 2.33
CA VAL A 291 16.92 8.69 2.90
C VAL A 291 16.57 7.21 2.78
N GLN A 292 16.77 6.58 1.62
CA GLN A 292 16.50 5.16 1.42
C GLN A 292 17.38 4.28 2.31
N TYR A 293 18.68 4.60 2.39
CA TYR A 293 19.59 3.82 3.21
C TYR A 293 19.27 3.93 4.70
N GLN A 294 18.98 5.15 5.19
CA GLN A 294 18.57 5.35 6.58
C GLN A 294 17.25 4.66 6.90
N ALA A 295 16.28 4.68 5.97
CA ALA A 295 15.02 3.97 6.14
C ALA A 295 15.22 2.44 6.29
N ILE A 296 16.13 1.84 5.52
CA ILE A 296 16.51 0.44 5.65
C ILE A 296 17.05 0.16 7.06
N LEU A 297 17.95 1.00 7.56
CA LEU A 297 18.52 0.84 8.91
C LEU A 297 17.44 0.96 9.98
N THR A 298 16.61 1.99 9.90
CA THR A 298 15.54 2.25 10.88
C THR A 298 14.49 1.13 10.89
N LEU A 299 14.04 0.66 9.74
CA LEU A 299 13.07 -0.45 9.65
C LEU A 299 13.63 -1.75 10.23
N LYS A 300 14.91 -2.04 9.94
CA LYS A 300 15.59 -3.20 10.51
C LYS A 300 15.74 -3.09 12.03
N GLU A 301 16.13 -1.94 12.56
CA GLU A 301 16.21 -1.65 13.98
C GLU A 301 14.86 -1.83 14.68
N LYS A 302 13.77 -1.38 14.02
CA LYS A 302 12.39 -1.55 14.49
C LYS A 302 11.86 -2.99 14.29
N GLY A 303 12.72 -3.96 13.88
CA GLY A 303 12.39 -5.37 13.80
C GLY A 303 11.50 -5.75 12.62
N ARG A 304 11.40 -4.93 11.57
CA ARG A 304 10.67 -5.30 10.36
C ARG A 304 11.46 -6.31 9.56
N SER A 305 10.78 -7.27 8.92
CA SER A 305 11.40 -8.30 8.09
C SER A 305 11.43 -7.93 6.61
N LEU A 306 10.53 -7.04 6.17
CA LEU A 306 10.39 -6.61 4.78
C LEU A 306 10.31 -5.09 4.68
N TYR A 307 10.83 -4.56 3.56
CA TYR A 307 10.60 -3.17 3.16
C TYR A 307 10.11 -3.14 1.73
N TYR A 308 8.87 -2.73 1.52
CA TYR A 308 8.27 -2.49 0.21
C TYR A 308 8.64 -1.09 -0.27
N ILE A 309 9.42 -1.01 -1.37
CA ILE A 309 9.87 0.26 -1.94
C ILE A 309 8.89 0.78 -2.99
N GLY A 310 8.08 -0.09 -3.58
CA GLY A 310 7.13 0.19 -4.65
C GLY A 310 7.35 -0.64 -5.89
N SER A 311 6.62 -0.33 -6.97
CA SER A 311 6.66 -1.08 -8.22
C SER A 311 7.83 -0.70 -9.11
N ARG A 312 8.25 -1.61 -10.02
CA ARG A 312 9.20 -1.39 -11.11
C ARG A 312 8.47 -1.29 -12.43
N PHE A 313 8.70 -0.21 -13.18
CA PHE A 313 8.11 0.03 -14.49
C PHE A 313 9.14 0.01 -15.59
N TYR A 314 8.75 -0.55 -16.74
CA TYR A 314 9.55 -0.63 -17.94
C TYR A 314 8.81 0.08 -19.08
N SER A 315 9.51 0.93 -19.83
CA SER A 315 8.93 1.74 -20.91
C SER A 315 8.32 0.89 -22.05
N GLU A 316 8.93 -0.26 -22.32
CA GLU A 316 8.51 -1.15 -23.41
C GLU A 316 7.19 -1.87 -23.11
N ASN A 317 6.91 -2.13 -21.83
CA ASN A 317 5.72 -2.87 -21.41
C ASN A 317 4.48 -1.99 -21.25
N LEU A 318 4.67 -0.66 -21.15
CA LEU A 318 3.60 0.28 -20.82
C LEU A 318 3.83 1.63 -21.55
N PRO A 319 3.45 1.75 -22.82
CA PRO A 319 3.72 2.96 -23.62
C PRO A 319 3.14 4.25 -23.05
N SER A 320 2.15 4.16 -22.14
CA SER A 320 1.54 5.31 -21.45
C SER A 320 2.32 5.81 -20.24
N ILE A 321 3.43 5.14 -19.85
CA ILE A 321 4.21 5.53 -18.68
C ILE A 321 5.21 6.62 -19.04
N SER A 322 5.22 7.69 -18.24
CA SER A 322 6.19 8.76 -18.42
C SER A 322 7.63 8.29 -18.11
N LYS A 323 8.61 8.81 -18.89
CA LYS A 323 10.03 8.59 -18.62
C LYS A 323 10.39 8.87 -17.16
N LYS A 324 9.85 9.97 -16.59
CA LYS A 324 10.04 10.32 -15.18
C LYS A 324 9.67 9.18 -14.23
N LEU A 325 8.55 8.49 -14.48
CA LEU A 325 8.11 7.40 -13.61
C LEU A 325 9.01 6.17 -13.77
N VAL A 326 9.47 5.87 -14.99
CA VAL A 326 10.47 4.82 -15.25
C VAL A 326 11.77 5.10 -14.48
N ASP A 327 12.25 6.34 -14.51
CA ASP A 327 13.48 6.76 -13.82
C ASP A 327 13.33 6.65 -12.29
N ILE A 328 12.19 7.10 -11.73
CA ILE A 328 11.89 6.97 -10.30
C ILE A 328 11.90 5.49 -9.86
N THR A 329 11.26 4.63 -10.65
CA THR A 329 11.19 3.20 -10.30
C THR A 329 12.52 2.48 -10.53
N SER A 330 13.33 2.95 -11.49
CA SER A 330 14.71 2.49 -11.67
C SER A 330 15.62 2.88 -10.49
N PHE A 331 15.42 4.09 -9.96
CA PHE A 331 16.09 4.53 -8.73
C PHE A 331 15.72 3.60 -7.57
N LYS A 332 14.44 3.35 -7.35
CA LYS A 332 13.95 2.45 -6.29
C LYS A 332 14.56 1.05 -6.41
N ALA A 333 14.59 0.48 -7.62
CA ALA A 333 15.15 -0.83 -7.90
C ALA A 333 16.65 -0.94 -7.52
N GLY A 334 17.37 0.18 -7.47
CA GLY A 334 18.77 0.21 -7.03
C GLY A 334 18.98 -0.09 -5.55
N PHE A 335 17.93 -0.13 -4.74
CA PHE A 335 17.96 -0.47 -3.31
C PHE A 335 17.33 -1.83 -3.00
N SER A 336 16.57 -2.42 -3.93
CA SER A 336 15.87 -3.69 -3.67
C SER A 336 16.82 -4.87 -3.55
N SER A 337 16.50 -5.81 -2.67
CA SER A 337 17.17 -7.10 -2.57
C SER A 337 16.60 -8.09 -3.58
N PHE A 338 15.31 -7.98 -3.86
CA PHE A 338 14.60 -8.84 -4.80
C PHE A 338 13.38 -8.14 -5.39
N MET A 339 12.88 -8.71 -6.48
CA MET A 339 11.70 -8.26 -7.20
C MET A 339 10.72 -9.43 -7.34
N VAL A 340 9.45 -9.19 -7.10
CA VAL A 340 8.39 -10.20 -7.18
C VAL A 340 7.44 -9.87 -8.34
N PRO A 341 7.15 -10.81 -9.24
CA PRO A 341 6.06 -10.66 -10.19
C PRO A 341 4.72 -10.71 -9.45
N ASN A 342 3.95 -9.66 -9.58
CA ASN A 342 2.62 -9.53 -9.00
C ASN A 342 1.57 -9.67 -10.08
N VAL A 343 0.87 -10.80 -10.08
CA VAL A 343 -0.15 -11.13 -11.07
C VAL A 343 -1.43 -10.36 -10.77
N VAL A 344 -1.94 -9.65 -11.76
CA VAL A 344 -3.25 -9.02 -11.74
C VAL A 344 -4.24 -9.90 -12.52
N LEU A 345 -5.30 -10.31 -11.85
CA LEU A 345 -6.40 -11.05 -12.44
C LEU A 345 -7.58 -10.11 -12.74
N LEU A 346 -8.30 -10.39 -13.80
CA LEU A 346 -9.49 -9.67 -14.26
C LEU A 346 -10.71 -10.57 -14.20
N PHE A 347 -11.78 -10.08 -13.61
CA PHE A 347 -13.13 -10.63 -13.75
C PHE A 347 -13.94 -9.72 -14.67
N SER A 348 -14.67 -10.31 -15.64
CA SER A 348 -15.60 -9.61 -16.52
C SER A 348 -17.03 -10.03 -16.22
N SER A 349 -17.92 -9.05 -16.12
CA SER A 349 -19.36 -9.32 -15.95
C SER A 349 -20.00 -9.89 -17.21
N LYS A 350 -19.34 -9.82 -18.37
CA LYS A 350 -19.87 -10.33 -19.65
C LYS A 350 -19.76 -11.83 -19.81
N ASP A 351 -18.85 -12.48 -19.07
CA ASP A 351 -18.58 -13.92 -19.22
C ASP A 351 -19.47 -14.81 -18.33
N GLN A 352 -20.40 -14.21 -17.54
CA GLN A 352 -21.27 -14.95 -16.63
C GLN A 352 -22.63 -15.36 -17.24
N ASN A 353 -22.88 -15.02 -18.51
CA ASN A 353 -24.13 -15.33 -19.22
C ASN A 353 -24.01 -16.45 -20.26
N ASN A 354 -22.98 -17.29 -20.20
CA ASN A 354 -22.85 -18.51 -21.03
C ASN A 354 -22.95 -19.79 -20.20
#